data_34eff784b6e9df8ed4595ec50137b3d3
#
_entry.id   34eff784b6e9df8ed4595ec50137b3d3
#
_cell.length_a   1.000
_cell.length_b   1.000
_cell.length_c   1.000
_cell.angle_alpha   90.00
_cell.angle_beta   90.00
_cell.angle_gamma   90.00
#
_symmetry.space_group_name_H-M   'P 1'
#
loop_
_entity.id
_entity.type
_entity.pdbx_description
1 polymer ?
#
loop_
_entity_poly.entity_id
_entity_poly.type
_entity_poly.pdbx_seq_one_letter_code
_entity_poly.pdbx_strand_id
1 'polypeptide(L)'
;MRRRTATTIATLSVAALLAGCGSSTPAASNKDPNKPLEVWTRSTEATAKVYEKIFKSFTDKTGVKVDYKPIYNDFDKQVQQRAASKDLPDVVITDTGSLGNFVKQGWTTEIKREDLAGSGDIVDRAWNNGKGADGKYYGVPFSTQAMVTLIRKDWREKLHKPIPTTWEELDDLARAFTRDDPDGNGQNDTYGMLVPGTVDRGYLAWWAASYIWQGGGDILEEEGGGKFSVGIDSPESTKAIERLRKLFCEDKVVQPGSLTLSTNDAHPLFESGKSGIYLTGPYMIGRFDKSVGKDKYEVIASPRGPAGATVLGEGEDIYLMAGSAKTADQKKLAEYLITPEAQQAGMKGDPQPVVRLPVNKNVDVNATYNDPRWATVAGVYKSEARPFPSVPNFTPFRQKTSETLNSIFAKCPADSSAELKSLADALKKELENQKASQ
;
A
#
# COMPACT_ATOMS: atom_id res chain seq x y z
N MET A 1 48.65 -3.54 65.75
CA MET A 1 49.73 -4.07 64.88
C MET A 1 49.41 -3.65 63.47
N ARG A 2 49.89 -2.60 62.95
CA ARG A 2 51.10 -2.31 62.14
C ARG A 2 51.30 -3.28 60.96
N ARG A 3 51.08 -2.83 59.74
CA ARG A 3 52.06 -2.56 58.66
C ARG A 3 51.26 -2.24 57.41
N ARG A 4 51.29 -1.01 56.85
CA ARG A 4 52.24 -0.33 55.90
C ARG A 4 52.18 -0.92 54.50
N THR A 5 51.52 -0.17 53.60
CA THR A 5 51.99 0.67 52.46
C THR A 5 52.80 -0.01 51.36
N ALA A 6 52.31 0.09 50.13
CA ALA A 6 53.16 0.40 48.98
C ALA A 6 52.29 1.04 47.84
N THR A 7 52.60 2.28 47.56
CA THR A 7 52.12 3.12 46.46
C THR A 7 52.96 2.79 45.23
N THR A 8 52.34 2.53 44.09
CA THR A 8 53.06 2.52 42.84
C THR A 8 52.36 3.47 41.85
N ILE A 9 53.05 4.53 41.50
CA ILE A 9 52.74 5.54 40.50
C ILE A 9 53.06 4.92 39.14
N ALA A 10 52.10 4.92 38.22
CA ALA A 10 52.37 4.64 36.81
C ALA A 10 51.82 5.81 35.94
N THR A 11 52.73 6.34 35.22
CA THR A 11 52.74 7.52 34.34
C THR A 11 51.72 7.49 33.23
N LEU A 12 51.04 8.62 33.05
CA LEU A 12 50.21 8.94 31.84
C LEU A 12 51.08 9.02 30.59
N SER A 13 50.66 8.28 29.57
CA SER A 13 51.06 8.56 28.18
C SER A 13 49.80 9.02 27.41
N VAL A 14 49.74 10.30 27.09
CA VAL A 14 48.73 10.91 26.22
C VAL A 14 49.13 10.56 24.77
N ALA A 15 48.36 9.74 24.11
CA ALA A 15 48.42 9.58 22.63
C ALA A 15 47.29 10.37 21.99
N ALA A 16 47.67 11.41 21.26
CA ALA A 16 46.81 12.21 20.41
C ALA A 16 46.28 11.35 19.25
N LEU A 17 44.98 11.12 19.18
CA LEU A 17 44.31 10.53 18.01
C LEU A 17 43.79 11.65 17.12
N LEU A 18 44.41 11.76 15.97
CA LEU A 18 44.04 12.58 14.83
C LEU A 18 42.62 12.23 14.34
N ALA A 19 41.81 13.25 14.18
CA ALA A 19 40.48 13.18 13.54
C ALA A 19 40.66 12.77 12.07
N GLY A 20 40.31 11.53 11.75
CA GLY A 20 40.08 11.08 10.39
C GLY A 20 38.59 11.27 10.05
N CYS A 21 38.27 12.18 9.15
CA CYS A 21 36.99 12.18 8.46
C CYS A 21 36.88 10.89 7.65
N GLY A 22 36.25 9.89 8.23
CA GLY A 22 35.93 8.64 7.55
C GLY A 22 34.61 8.80 6.77
N SER A 23 34.68 8.83 5.46
CA SER A 23 33.55 8.48 4.60
C SER A 23 32.96 7.16 5.11
N SER A 24 31.69 7.17 5.50
CA SER A 24 30.95 5.98 5.90
C SER A 24 30.79 5.04 4.72
N THR A 25 31.75 4.15 4.53
CA THR A 25 31.57 2.99 3.66
C THR A 25 30.46 2.15 4.28
N PRO A 26 29.42 1.74 3.54
CA PRO A 26 28.42 0.82 4.07
C PRO A 26 29.14 -0.44 4.60
N ALA A 27 28.83 -0.83 5.82
CA ALA A 27 29.37 -2.05 6.40
C ALA A 27 29.02 -3.21 5.47
N ALA A 28 30.04 -3.88 4.91
CA ALA A 28 29.85 -5.07 4.10
C ALA A 28 29.04 -6.11 4.90
N SER A 29 27.95 -6.62 4.30
CA SER A 29 27.17 -7.68 4.95
C SER A 29 28.03 -8.94 4.98
N ASN A 30 27.92 -9.71 6.08
CA ASN A 30 28.52 -11.04 6.19
C ASN A 30 27.77 -12.11 5.36
N LYS A 31 27.05 -11.73 4.32
CA LYS A 31 26.27 -12.67 3.50
C LYS A 31 27.19 -13.44 2.56
N ASP A 32 27.08 -14.74 2.63
CA ASP A 32 27.77 -15.67 1.74
C ASP A 32 27.20 -15.52 0.31
N PRO A 33 28.01 -15.11 -0.68
CA PRO A 33 27.56 -14.94 -2.07
C PRO A 33 27.13 -16.26 -2.73
N ASN A 34 27.49 -17.41 -2.17
CA ASN A 34 27.14 -18.73 -2.71
C ASN A 34 25.78 -19.26 -2.25
N LYS A 35 25.16 -18.61 -1.25
CA LYS A 35 23.80 -18.99 -0.82
C LYS A 35 22.75 -18.53 -1.84
N PRO A 36 21.56 -19.19 -1.88
CA PRO A 36 20.44 -18.72 -2.69
C PRO A 36 20.09 -17.26 -2.42
N LEU A 37 19.55 -16.57 -3.43
CA LEU A 37 19.05 -15.21 -3.32
C LEU A 37 17.85 -15.19 -2.38
N GLU A 38 17.95 -14.53 -1.23
CA GLU A 38 16.86 -14.44 -0.25
C GLU A 38 15.85 -13.38 -0.70
N VAL A 39 14.62 -13.81 -1.00
CA VAL A 39 13.55 -12.94 -1.51
C VAL A 39 12.35 -12.98 -0.56
N TRP A 40 11.97 -11.82 -0.04
CA TRP A 40 10.77 -11.66 0.77
C TRP A 40 9.67 -10.97 -0.01
N THR A 41 8.44 -11.50 0.09
CA THR A 41 7.26 -10.80 -0.42
C THR A 41 6.23 -10.65 0.69
N ARG A 42 5.46 -9.56 0.63
CA ARG A 42 4.29 -9.42 1.49
C ARG A 42 3.13 -10.20 0.87
N SER A 43 3.04 -11.48 1.19
CA SER A 43 2.16 -12.43 0.52
C SER A 43 1.32 -13.25 1.48
N THR A 44 0.04 -13.43 1.12
CA THR A 44 -0.82 -14.50 1.67
C THR A 44 -0.40 -15.85 1.09
N GLU A 45 -0.91 -16.96 1.64
CA GLU A 45 -0.65 -18.28 1.09
C GLU A 45 -1.05 -18.40 -0.40
N ALA A 46 -2.17 -17.76 -0.79
CA ALA A 46 -2.65 -17.78 -2.16
C ALA A 46 -1.68 -17.08 -3.13
N THR A 47 -1.19 -15.90 -2.78
CA THR A 47 -0.24 -15.14 -3.60
C THR A 47 1.16 -15.73 -3.56
N ALA A 48 1.56 -16.38 -2.46
CA ALA A 48 2.84 -17.07 -2.35
C ALA A 48 3.03 -18.12 -3.43
N LYS A 49 1.99 -18.93 -3.69
CA LYS A 49 2.04 -19.96 -4.74
C LYS A 49 2.26 -19.41 -6.16
N VAL A 50 1.83 -18.17 -6.40
CA VAL A 50 2.07 -17.49 -7.68
C VAL A 50 3.54 -17.07 -7.78
N TYR A 51 4.07 -16.45 -6.72
CA TYR A 51 5.48 -16.07 -6.66
C TYR A 51 6.41 -17.28 -6.77
N GLU A 52 6.10 -18.39 -6.10
CA GLU A 52 6.88 -19.64 -6.21
C GLU A 52 7.03 -20.12 -7.66
N LYS A 53 5.96 -20.08 -8.45
CA LYS A 53 5.99 -20.44 -9.88
C LYS A 53 6.87 -19.47 -10.69
N ILE A 54 6.76 -18.15 -10.41
CA ILE A 54 7.56 -17.13 -11.08
C ILE A 54 9.05 -17.31 -10.73
N PHE A 55 9.40 -17.52 -9.46
CA PHE A 55 10.79 -17.70 -9.03
C PHE A 55 11.36 -19.03 -9.50
N LYS A 56 10.53 -20.09 -9.60
CA LYS A 56 10.96 -21.33 -10.23
C LYS A 56 11.34 -21.11 -11.70
N SER A 57 10.51 -20.42 -12.47
CA SER A 57 10.81 -20.11 -13.87
C SER A 57 12.06 -19.23 -14.01
N PHE A 58 12.27 -18.26 -13.12
CA PHE A 58 13.50 -17.49 -13.03
C PHE A 58 14.72 -18.38 -12.81
N THR A 59 14.66 -19.30 -11.83
CA THR A 59 15.75 -20.23 -11.53
C THR A 59 16.05 -21.15 -12.70
N ASP A 60 15.03 -21.70 -13.34
CA ASP A 60 15.15 -22.60 -14.50
C ASP A 60 15.86 -21.89 -15.68
N LYS A 61 15.63 -20.58 -15.86
CA LYS A 61 16.23 -19.80 -16.96
C LYS A 61 17.63 -19.26 -16.68
N THR A 62 17.90 -18.91 -15.43
CA THR A 62 19.13 -18.16 -15.08
C THR A 62 20.14 -18.98 -14.29
N GLY A 63 19.73 -20.10 -13.71
CA GLY A 63 20.51 -20.89 -12.76
C GLY A 63 20.60 -20.27 -11.36
N VAL A 64 20.09 -19.05 -11.14
CA VAL A 64 20.11 -18.38 -9.85
C VAL A 64 19.06 -18.98 -8.93
N LYS A 65 19.48 -19.59 -7.82
CA LYS A 65 18.57 -20.19 -6.84
C LYS A 65 17.96 -19.11 -5.96
N VAL A 66 16.66 -19.25 -5.65
CA VAL A 66 15.90 -18.33 -4.78
C VAL A 66 15.53 -19.05 -3.48
N ASP A 67 15.82 -18.44 -2.34
CA ASP A 67 15.25 -18.77 -1.02
C ASP A 67 14.09 -17.81 -0.74
N TYR A 68 12.87 -18.26 -1.05
CA TYR A 68 11.66 -17.46 -1.00
C TYR A 68 10.98 -17.51 0.36
N LYS A 69 10.62 -16.34 0.91
CA LYS A 69 9.91 -16.18 2.18
C LYS A 69 8.64 -15.35 1.99
N PRO A 70 7.46 -15.98 1.89
CA PRO A 70 6.18 -15.27 1.94
C PRO A 70 5.89 -14.86 3.39
N ILE A 71 5.71 -13.57 3.63
CA ILE A 71 5.41 -13.02 4.96
C ILE A 71 4.22 -12.08 4.81
N TYR A 72 3.14 -12.31 5.55
CA TYR A 72 2.00 -11.41 5.54
C TYR A 72 1.87 -10.64 6.85
N ASN A 73 1.79 -11.35 7.96
CA ASN A 73 1.65 -10.76 9.28
C ASN A 73 2.97 -10.16 9.76
N ASP A 74 2.91 -9.02 10.44
CA ASP A 74 4.08 -8.34 11.00
C ASP A 74 5.20 -8.08 9.99
N PHE A 75 4.90 -8.00 8.69
CA PHE A 75 5.90 -7.89 7.63
C PHE A 75 6.90 -6.76 7.89
N ASP A 76 6.41 -5.54 8.14
CA ASP A 76 7.27 -4.37 8.36
C ASP A 76 8.13 -4.52 9.63
N LYS A 77 7.55 -5.11 10.68
CA LYS A 77 8.26 -5.39 11.92
C LYS A 77 9.38 -6.42 11.72
N GLN A 78 9.12 -7.47 10.92
CA GLN A 78 10.14 -8.47 10.60
C GLN A 78 11.28 -7.88 9.76
N VAL A 79 10.96 -7.05 8.74
CA VAL A 79 11.98 -6.31 7.97
C VAL A 79 12.81 -5.42 8.89
N GLN A 80 12.16 -4.68 9.81
CA GLN A 80 12.86 -3.82 10.78
C GLN A 80 13.78 -4.62 11.71
N GLN A 81 13.35 -5.80 12.19
CA GLN A 81 14.18 -6.67 13.01
C GLN A 81 15.42 -7.17 12.26
N ARG A 82 15.27 -7.57 10.99
CA ARG A 82 16.39 -7.97 10.13
C ARG A 82 17.34 -6.80 9.86
N ALA A 83 16.79 -5.60 9.64
CA ALA A 83 17.59 -4.38 9.49
C ALA A 83 18.42 -4.07 10.75
N ALA A 84 17.82 -4.17 11.94
CA ALA A 84 18.50 -3.96 13.21
C ALA A 84 19.65 -4.96 13.42
N SER A 85 19.48 -6.19 12.93
CA SER A 85 20.53 -7.23 12.94
C SER A 85 21.54 -7.09 11.80
N LYS A 86 21.45 -6.07 10.95
CA LYS A 86 22.26 -5.88 9.73
C LYS A 86 22.24 -7.08 8.78
N ASP A 87 21.09 -7.75 8.72
CA ASP A 87 20.89 -8.98 7.96
C ASP A 87 19.59 -8.90 7.14
N LEU A 88 19.42 -7.81 6.37
CA LEU A 88 18.28 -7.63 5.47
C LEU A 88 18.21 -8.76 4.43
N PRO A 89 17.03 -9.18 3.96
CA PRO A 89 16.94 -10.07 2.79
C PRO A 89 17.63 -9.44 1.58
N ASP A 90 17.92 -10.20 0.53
CA ASP A 90 18.55 -9.64 -0.66
C ASP A 90 17.56 -8.80 -1.48
N VAL A 91 16.31 -9.27 -1.62
CA VAL A 91 15.24 -8.57 -2.34
C VAL A 91 13.96 -8.57 -1.50
N VAL A 92 13.27 -7.44 -1.51
CA VAL A 92 11.93 -7.31 -0.93
C VAL A 92 10.96 -6.85 -2.02
N ILE A 93 9.81 -7.53 -2.14
CA ILE A 93 8.71 -7.09 -3.01
C ILE A 93 7.53 -6.77 -2.10
N THR A 94 7.14 -5.50 -2.08
CA THR A 94 6.05 -5.00 -1.23
C THR A 94 5.44 -3.73 -1.80
N ASP A 95 4.40 -3.23 -1.14
CA ASP A 95 3.69 -2.03 -1.57
C ASP A 95 4.59 -0.78 -1.63
N THR A 96 4.28 0.10 -2.58
CA THR A 96 5.00 1.36 -2.85
C THR A 96 5.02 2.30 -1.65
N GLY A 97 4.08 2.16 -0.71
CA GLY A 97 4.05 2.93 0.54
C GLY A 97 5.26 2.69 1.46
N SER A 98 6.02 1.61 1.25
CA SER A 98 7.24 1.30 2.01
C SER A 98 8.46 2.09 1.55
N LEU A 99 8.45 2.66 0.34
CA LEU A 99 9.59 3.32 -0.31
C LEU A 99 10.24 4.37 0.59
N GLY A 100 9.47 5.33 1.07
CA GLY A 100 10.01 6.44 1.86
C GLY A 100 10.71 5.99 3.13
N ASN A 101 10.13 5.01 3.84
CA ASN A 101 10.79 4.42 5.01
C ASN A 101 12.08 3.70 4.64
N PHE A 102 12.09 2.89 3.57
CA PHE A 102 13.28 2.14 3.15
C PHE A 102 14.40 3.08 2.72
N VAL A 103 14.09 4.15 2.00
CA VAL A 103 15.07 5.19 1.60
C VAL A 103 15.60 5.92 2.83
N LYS A 104 14.73 6.40 3.72
CA LYS A 104 15.13 7.13 4.94
C LYS A 104 16.05 6.32 5.85
N GLN A 105 15.81 5.01 5.93
CA GLN A 105 16.61 4.09 6.76
C GLN A 105 17.87 3.58 6.04
N GLY A 106 18.05 3.85 4.75
CA GLY A 106 19.15 3.31 3.94
C GLY A 106 19.05 1.81 3.73
N TRP A 107 17.84 1.24 3.70
CA TRP A 107 17.63 -0.21 3.55
C TRP A 107 17.59 -0.66 2.09
N THR A 108 17.35 0.23 1.15
CA THR A 108 17.35 -0.05 -0.30
C THR A 108 18.43 0.75 -0.99
N THR A 109 18.86 0.29 -2.17
CA THR A 109 19.89 0.92 -2.97
C THR A 109 19.29 1.80 -4.07
N GLU A 110 20.02 2.85 -4.48
CA GLU A 110 19.68 3.64 -5.66
C GLU A 110 19.71 2.75 -6.91
N ILE A 111 18.73 2.94 -7.80
CA ILE A 111 18.56 2.22 -9.05
C ILE A 111 18.71 3.22 -10.20
N LYS A 112 19.59 2.89 -11.15
CA LYS A 112 19.69 3.60 -12.41
C LYS A 112 18.90 2.84 -13.46
N ARG A 113 17.87 3.50 -14.03
CA ARG A 113 16.97 2.86 -15.01
C ARG A 113 17.74 2.29 -16.21
N GLU A 114 18.72 3.04 -16.68
CA GLU A 114 19.58 2.68 -17.82
C GLU A 114 20.42 1.43 -17.58
N ASP A 115 20.67 1.08 -16.33
CA ASP A 115 21.44 -0.12 -15.98
C ASP A 115 20.59 -1.39 -15.97
N LEU A 116 19.25 -1.27 -16.05
CA LEU A 116 18.33 -2.40 -16.02
C LEU A 116 17.86 -2.79 -17.42
N ALA A 117 18.14 -4.02 -17.83
CA ALA A 117 17.61 -4.56 -19.08
C ALA A 117 16.08 -4.58 -19.07
N GLY A 118 15.43 -4.11 -20.13
CA GLY A 118 13.97 -4.03 -20.24
C GLY A 118 13.33 -2.82 -19.55
N SER A 119 14.10 -1.96 -18.88
CA SER A 119 13.58 -0.76 -18.20
C SER A 119 12.84 0.20 -19.15
N GLY A 120 13.26 0.30 -20.41
CA GLY A 120 12.62 1.11 -21.45
C GLY A 120 11.22 0.62 -21.87
N ASP A 121 10.87 -0.60 -21.51
CA ASP A 121 9.53 -1.17 -21.76
C ASP A 121 8.55 -0.92 -20.61
N ILE A 122 9.00 -0.34 -19.52
CA ILE A 122 8.17 0.00 -18.37
C ILE A 122 7.49 1.36 -18.61
N VAL A 123 6.19 1.44 -18.30
CA VAL A 123 5.44 2.70 -18.40
C VAL A 123 5.97 3.73 -17.40
N ASP A 124 6.22 4.96 -17.86
CA ASP A 124 6.85 6.00 -17.02
C ASP A 124 6.08 6.30 -15.73
N ARG A 125 4.74 6.23 -15.78
CA ARG A 125 3.89 6.42 -14.60
C ARG A 125 4.20 5.40 -13.49
N ALA A 126 4.52 4.14 -13.84
CA ALA A 126 4.89 3.13 -12.85
C ALA A 126 6.23 3.45 -12.18
N TRP A 127 7.20 3.99 -12.93
CA TRP A 127 8.48 4.42 -12.36
C TRP A 127 8.34 5.49 -11.28
N ASN A 128 7.32 6.35 -11.37
CA ASN A 128 7.10 7.39 -10.36
C ASN A 128 6.82 6.80 -8.96
N ASN A 129 6.29 5.58 -8.88
CA ASN A 129 6.05 4.90 -7.61
C ASN A 129 7.35 4.53 -6.88
N GLY A 130 8.42 4.20 -7.62
CA GLY A 130 9.74 3.86 -7.08
C GLY A 130 10.68 5.06 -6.90
N LYS A 131 10.17 6.31 -7.08
CA LYS A 131 10.96 7.53 -7.03
C LYS A 131 10.97 8.13 -5.62
N GLY A 132 12.15 8.32 -5.05
CA GLY A 132 12.34 9.00 -3.77
C GLY A 132 12.14 10.51 -3.87
N ALA A 133 12.01 11.17 -2.71
CA ALA A 133 11.87 12.62 -2.61
C ALA A 133 13.07 13.40 -3.18
N ASP A 134 14.24 12.77 -3.28
CA ASP A 134 15.46 13.32 -3.91
C ASP A 134 15.46 13.20 -5.44
N GLY A 135 14.39 12.65 -6.02
CA GLY A 135 14.22 12.47 -7.45
C GLY A 135 14.89 11.23 -8.04
N LYS A 136 15.58 10.42 -7.24
CA LYS A 136 16.23 9.17 -7.65
C LYS A 136 15.30 7.98 -7.50
N TYR A 137 15.58 6.88 -8.17
CA TYR A 137 14.80 5.66 -8.07
C TYR A 137 15.40 4.68 -7.06
N TYR A 138 14.54 4.06 -6.26
CA TYR A 138 14.90 3.10 -5.21
C TYR A 138 14.03 1.84 -5.23
N GLY A 139 13.00 1.81 -6.08
CA GLY A 139 12.15 0.67 -6.36
C GLY A 139 12.05 0.43 -7.85
N VAL A 140 12.11 -0.84 -8.29
CA VAL A 140 11.79 -1.24 -9.67
C VAL A 140 10.31 -1.58 -9.70
N PRO A 141 9.48 -0.94 -10.53
CA PRO A 141 8.05 -1.22 -10.57
C PRO A 141 7.79 -2.68 -10.92
N PHE A 142 6.88 -3.33 -10.18
CA PHE A 142 6.48 -4.71 -10.43
C PHE A 142 5.01 -4.85 -10.80
N SER A 143 4.14 -4.17 -10.09
CA SER A 143 2.69 -4.22 -10.31
C SER A 143 2.08 -2.85 -10.02
N THR A 144 1.06 -2.46 -10.75
CA THR A 144 0.27 -1.27 -10.46
C THR A 144 -1.20 -1.63 -10.27
N GLN A 145 -1.94 -0.77 -9.58
CA GLN A 145 -3.39 -0.89 -9.40
C GLN A 145 -4.04 0.45 -9.07
N ALA A 146 -5.36 0.50 -9.22
CA ALA A 146 -6.20 1.55 -8.63
C ALA A 146 -7.29 0.89 -7.80
N MET A 147 -7.75 1.57 -6.76
CA MET A 147 -8.95 1.13 -6.05
C MET A 147 -10.16 1.20 -6.99
N VAL A 148 -11.04 0.22 -6.84
CA VAL A 148 -12.31 0.12 -7.55
C VAL A 148 -13.42 -0.16 -6.57
N THR A 149 -14.65 0.19 -6.92
CA THR A 149 -15.81 -0.11 -6.09
C THR A 149 -16.45 -1.42 -6.56
N LEU A 150 -16.53 -2.39 -5.66
CA LEU A 150 -17.23 -3.65 -5.86
C LEU A 150 -18.61 -3.55 -5.22
N ILE A 151 -19.65 -3.96 -5.96
CA ILE A 151 -21.05 -3.88 -5.50
C ILE A 151 -21.73 -5.21 -5.68
N ARG A 152 -22.52 -5.66 -4.72
CA ARG A 152 -23.41 -6.81 -4.85
C ARG A 152 -24.47 -6.48 -5.91
N LYS A 153 -24.25 -6.97 -7.12
CA LYS A 153 -25.13 -6.78 -8.27
C LYS A 153 -26.49 -7.41 -8.03
N ASP A 154 -26.51 -8.64 -7.51
CA ASP A 154 -27.72 -9.39 -7.19
C ASP A 154 -28.62 -8.61 -6.21
N TRP A 155 -28.04 -7.96 -5.20
CA TRP A 155 -28.78 -7.11 -4.26
C TRP A 155 -29.32 -5.86 -4.92
N ARG A 156 -28.45 -5.17 -5.68
CA ARG A 156 -28.82 -3.93 -6.36
C ARG A 156 -29.99 -4.16 -7.33
N GLU A 157 -29.92 -5.22 -8.15
CA GLU A 157 -30.96 -5.56 -9.12
C GLU A 157 -32.25 -5.97 -8.44
N LYS A 158 -32.20 -6.76 -7.36
CA LYS A 158 -33.36 -7.14 -6.55
C LYS A 158 -34.12 -5.93 -5.99
N LEU A 159 -33.37 -4.92 -5.53
CA LEU A 159 -33.94 -3.67 -5.01
C LEU A 159 -34.25 -2.64 -6.12
N HIS A 160 -34.10 -3.00 -7.40
CA HIS A 160 -34.32 -2.13 -8.56
C HIS A 160 -33.54 -0.81 -8.49
N LYS A 161 -32.31 -0.82 -7.94
CA LYS A 161 -31.46 0.36 -7.83
C LYS A 161 -30.53 0.47 -9.05
N PRO A 162 -30.28 1.70 -9.54
CA PRO A 162 -29.30 1.93 -10.59
C PRO A 162 -27.86 1.69 -10.11
N ILE A 163 -26.92 1.58 -11.04
CA ILE A 163 -25.48 1.64 -10.72
C ILE A 163 -25.17 3.06 -10.26
N PRO A 164 -24.60 3.26 -9.05
CA PRO A 164 -24.32 4.60 -8.54
C PRO A 164 -23.18 5.27 -9.32
N THR A 165 -23.34 6.54 -9.66
CA THR A 165 -22.38 7.38 -10.38
C THR A 165 -21.90 8.57 -9.54
N THR A 166 -22.65 8.92 -8.49
CA THR A 166 -22.34 9.99 -7.53
C THR A 166 -22.29 9.47 -6.10
N TRP A 167 -21.76 10.28 -5.18
CA TRP A 167 -21.73 9.97 -3.76
C TRP A 167 -23.14 9.81 -3.18
N GLU A 168 -24.08 10.67 -3.60
CA GLU A 168 -25.46 10.63 -3.13
C GLU A 168 -26.13 9.31 -3.50
N GLU A 169 -25.93 8.87 -4.76
CA GLU A 169 -26.47 7.59 -5.24
C GLU A 169 -25.81 6.40 -4.53
N LEU A 170 -24.48 6.50 -4.22
CA LEU A 170 -23.76 5.48 -3.45
C LEU A 170 -24.27 5.38 -2.02
N ASP A 171 -24.51 6.53 -1.36
CA ASP A 171 -25.03 6.60 0.00
C ASP A 171 -26.48 6.08 0.08
N ASP A 172 -27.30 6.40 -0.93
CA ASP A 172 -28.64 5.86 -1.05
C ASP A 172 -28.67 4.35 -1.24
N LEU A 173 -27.75 3.83 -2.07
CA LEU A 173 -27.59 2.39 -2.26
C LEU A 173 -27.12 1.72 -0.96
N ALA A 174 -26.18 2.33 -0.23
CA ALA A 174 -25.72 1.82 1.04
C ALA A 174 -26.84 1.77 2.09
N ARG A 175 -27.69 2.80 2.13
CA ARG A 175 -28.90 2.79 3.02
C ARG A 175 -29.89 1.71 2.62
N ALA A 176 -30.14 1.53 1.33
CA ALA A 176 -31.02 0.48 0.83
C ALA A 176 -30.49 -0.91 1.19
N PHE A 177 -29.19 -1.17 0.98
CA PHE A 177 -28.56 -2.45 1.35
C PHE A 177 -28.59 -2.72 2.86
N THR A 178 -28.71 -1.69 3.68
CA THR A 178 -28.81 -1.86 5.14
C THR A 178 -30.23 -2.08 5.64
N ARG A 179 -31.24 -1.54 4.93
CA ARG A 179 -32.62 -1.45 5.47
C ARG A 179 -33.64 -2.29 4.74
N ASP A 180 -33.40 -2.63 3.48
CA ASP A 180 -34.44 -3.15 2.57
C ASP A 180 -34.27 -4.66 2.29
N ASP A 181 -33.65 -5.42 3.21
CA ASP A 181 -33.47 -6.88 3.11
C ASP A 181 -32.97 -7.34 1.71
N PRO A 182 -31.78 -6.92 1.27
CA PRO A 182 -31.32 -7.19 -0.09
C PRO A 182 -31.05 -8.68 -0.36
N ASP A 183 -30.70 -9.48 0.65
CA ASP A 183 -30.50 -10.90 0.51
C ASP A 183 -31.82 -11.71 0.59
N GLY A 184 -32.88 -11.11 1.16
CA GLY A 184 -34.22 -11.68 1.17
C GLY A 184 -34.42 -12.77 2.20
N ASN A 185 -33.67 -12.74 3.27
CA ASN A 185 -33.77 -13.71 4.35
C ASN A 185 -34.80 -13.31 5.45
N GLY A 186 -35.42 -12.14 5.32
CA GLY A 186 -36.39 -11.60 6.29
C GLY A 186 -35.75 -11.05 7.57
N GLN A 187 -34.43 -10.88 7.60
CA GLN A 187 -33.69 -10.35 8.74
C GLN A 187 -32.97 -9.04 8.36
N ASN A 188 -32.74 -8.20 9.36
CA ASN A 188 -32.04 -6.93 9.19
C ASN A 188 -30.56 -7.12 9.59
N ASP A 189 -29.80 -7.93 8.82
CA ASP A 189 -28.46 -8.39 9.17
C ASP A 189 -27.42 -8.13 8.07
N THR A 190 -27.77 -7.29 7.10
CA THR A 190 -26.90 -6.82 6.03
C THR A 190 -26.53 -5.35 6.22
N TYR A 191 -25.38 -4.94 5.66
CA TYR A 191 -24.85 -3.59 5.72
C TYR A 191 -24.46 -3.07 4.35
N GLY A 192 -24.62 -1.76 4.13
CA GLY A 192 -24.31 -1.13 2.87
C GLY A 192 -22.83 -1.18 2.54
N MET A 193 -21.97 -0.79 3.49
CA MET A 193 -20.54 -0.59 3.22
C MET A 193 -19.64 -1.46 4.08
N LEU A 194 -18.60 -2.01 3.44
CA LEU A 194 -17.49 -2.68 4.10
C LEU A 194 -16.27 -1.77 4.08
N VAL A 195 -15.65 -1.56 5.24
CA VAL A 195 -14.50 -0.69 5.42
C VAL A 195 -13.36 -1.44 6.12
N PRO A 196 -12.16 -1.53 5.54
CA PRO A 196 -10.98 -2.03 6.24
C PRO A 196 -10.42 -0.92 7.14
N GLY A 197 -11.00 -0.75 8.33
CA GLY A 197 -10.85 0.42 9.17
C GLY A 197 -9.80 0.32 10.27
N THR A 198 -9.00 -0.75 10.34
CA THR A 198 -7.94 -0.85 11.35
C THR A 198 -6.90 0.27 11.20
N VAL A 199 -6.34 0.68 12.32
CA VAL A 199 -5.22 1.63 12.34
C VAL A 199 -3.89 0.99 11.92
N ASP A 200 -3.80 -0.33 11.99
CA ASP A 200 -2.60 -1.05 11.59
C ASP A 200 -2.22 -0.71 10.16
N ARG A 201 -0.93 -0.37 9.94
CA ARG A 201 -0.40 0.06 8.64
C ARG A 201 -1.17 1.23 8.00
N GLY A 202 -2.05 1.90 8.75
CA GLY A 202 -2.85 3.01 8.26
C GLY A 202 -3.94 2.60 7.25
N TYR A 203 -4.56 1.44 7.41
CA TYR A 203 -5.60 0.96 6.49
C TYR A 203 -6.78 1.92 6.35
N LEU A 204 -7.24 2.53 7.45
CA LEU A 204 -8.36 3.46 7.36
C LEU A 204 -8.02 4.70 6.53
N ALA A 205 -6.80 5.26 6.65
CA ALA A 205 -6.35 6.35 5.79
C ALA A 205 -6.19 5.90 4.33
N TRP A 206 -5.71 4.67 4.10
CA TRP A 206 -5.62 4.06 2.77
C TRP A 206 -6.98 4.01 2.07
N TRP A 207 -8.03 3.65 2.79
CA TRP A 207 -9.40 3.65 2.27
C TRP A 207 -9.99 5.06 2.15
N ALA A 208 -9.87 5.91 3.18
CA ALA A 208 -10.50 7.22 3.26
C ALA A 208 -9.91 8.26 2.31
N ALA A 209 -8.61 8.14 1.96
CA ALA A 209 -7.93 9.10 1.08
C ALA A 209 -8.67 9.32 -0.24
N SER A 210 -9.21 8.25 -0.84
CA SER A 210 -9.99 8.36 -2.07
C SER A 210 -11.20 9.30 -1.91
N TYR A 211 -11.94 9.18 -0.80
CA TYR A 211 -13.09 10.04 -0.54
C TYR A 211 -12.68 11.46 -0.17
N ILE A 212 -11.58 11.65 0.54
CA ILE A 212 -11.06 12.99 0.85
C ILE A 212 -10.73 13.72 -0.46
N TRP A 213 -10.01 13.09 -1.38
CA TRP A 213 -9.67 13.66 -2.70
C TRP A 213 -10.90 13.90 -3.56
N GLN A 214 -11.86 13.00 -3.58
CA GLN A 214 -13.13 13.17 -4.30
C GLN A 214 -13.95 14.35 -3.74
N GLY A 215 -13.77 14.66 -2.46
CA GLY A 215 -14.36 15.84 -1.81
C GLY A 215 -13.66 17.16 -2.14
N GLY A 216 -12.47 17.10 -2.75
CA GLY A 216 -11.63 18.27 -3.04
C GLY A 216 -10.62 18.60 -1.95
N GLY A 217 -10.54 17.76 -0.89
CA GLY A 217 -9.55 17.89 0.17
C GLY A 217 -8.29 17.05 -0.07
N ASP A 218 -7.38 17.10 0.88
CA ASP A 218 -6.15 16.29 0.88
C ASP A 218 -5.65 16.02 2.30
N ILE A 219 -4.78 15.04 2.45
CA ILE A 219 -3.99 14.85 3.68
C ILE A 219 -2.82 15.83 3.69
N LEU A 220 -2.08 15.85 2.59
CA LEU A 220 -0.98 16.78 2.33
C LEU A 220 -1.10 17.32 0.90
N GLU A 221 -0.93 18.63 0.74
CA GLU A 221 -0.92 19.32 -0.54
C GLU A 221 0.51 19.57 -1.00
N GLU A 222 0.80 19.33 -2.28
CA GLU A 222 2.12 19.53 -2.85
C GLU A 222 2.29 21.00 -3.28
N GLU A 223 3.26 21.68 -2.72
CA GLU A 223 3.55 23.12 -2.98
C GLU A 223 4.67 23.30 -4.03
N GLY A 224 5.20 22.20 -4.54
CA GLY A 224 6.35 22.20 -5.45
C GLY A 224 7.70 22.18 -4.73
N GLY A 225 8.75 21.85 -5.48
CA GLY A 225 10.11 21.79 -4.93
C GLY A 225 10.32 20.78 -3.80
N GLY A 226 9.46 19.76 -3.69
CA GLY A 226 9.50 18.78 -2.60
C GLY A 226 8.98 19.30 -1.27
N LYS A 227 8.21 20.38 -1.31
CA LYS A 227 7.55 21.00 -0.15
C LYS A 227 6.07 20.70 -0.15
N PHE A 228 5.51 20.62 1.06
CA PHE A 228 4.12 20.24 1.30
C PHE A 228 3.51 21.12 2.38
N SER A 229 2.21 21.31 2.27
CA SER A 229 1.35 21.87 3.32
C SER A 229 0.35 20.82 3.79
N VAL A 230 -0.31 21.08 4.91
CA VAL A 230 -1.34 20.19 5.46
C VAL A 230 -2.71 20.61 4.95
N GLY A 231 -3.45 19.69 4.33
CA GLY A 231 -4.79 19.92 3.78
C GLY A 231 -5.92 19.20 4.53
N ILE A 232 -5.60 18.42 5.58
CA ILE A 232 -6.59 17.55 6.23
C ILE A 232 -7.70 18.30 7.01
N ASP A 233 -7.46 19.50 7.46
CA ASP A 233 -8.41 20.38 8.16
C ASP A 233 -9.00 21.48 7.26
N SER A 234 -8.75 21.41 5.93
CA SER A 234 -9.42 22.29 4.97
C SER A 234 -10.95 22.11 5.01
N PRO A 235 -11.74 23.11 4.58
CA PRO A 235 -13.19 22.96 4.52
C PRO A 235 -13.64 21.78 3.66
N GLU A 236 -12.95 21.48 2.59
CA GLU A 236 -13.22 20.38 1.66
C GLU A 236 -12.93 19.02 2.32
N SER A 237 -11.77 18.87 2.97
CA SER A 237 -11.41 17.67 3.75
C SER A 237 -12.41 17.44 4.88
N THR A 238 -12.75 18.50 5.63
CA THR A 238 -13.72 18.42 6.73
C THR A 238 -15.08 17.94 6.23
N LYS A 239 -15.62 18.51 5.14
CA LYS A 239 -16.90 18.07 4.55
C LYS A 239 -16.86 16.60 4.11
N ALA A 240 -15.77 16.16 3.48
CA ALA A 240 -15.62 14.77 3.07
C ALA A 240 -15.59 13.81 4.27
N ILE A 241 -14.86 14.17 5.33
CA ILE A 241 -14.76 13.38 6.56
C ILE A 241 -16.09 13.37 7.32
N GLU A 242 -16.81 14.49 7.40
CA GLU A 242 -18.14 14.57 8.00
C GLU A 242 -19.17 13.70 7.26
N ARG A 243 -19.10 13.64 5.92
CA ARG A 243 -19.91 12.67 5.16
C ARG A 243 -19.58 11.23 5.59
N LEU A 244 -18.29 10.86 5.68
CA LEU A 244 -17.91 9.53 6.14
C LEU A 244 -18.40 9.27 7.58
N ARG A 245 -18.21 10.25 8.50
CA ARG A 245 -18.72 10.16 9.88
C ARG A 245 -20.23 9.89 9.90
N LYS A 246 -21.00 10.57 9.05
CA LYS A 246 -22.43 10.35 8.92
C LYS A 246 -22.77 8.91 8.53
N LEU A 247 -22.05 8.31 7.57
CA LEU A 247 -22.27 6.92 7.17
C LEU A 247 -22.02 5.93 8.31
N PHE A 248 -21.00 6.18 9.15
CA PHE A 248 -20.72 5.35 10.33
C PHE A 248 -21.70 5.58 11.47
N CYS A 249 -21.99 6.84 11.81
CA CYS A 249 -22.57 7.23 13.08
C CYS A 249 -24.09 7.43 13.02
N GLU A 250 -24.58 8.06 11.96
CA GLU A 250 -25.98 8.44 11.80
C GLU A 250 -26.72 7.43 10.95
N ASP A 251 -26.27 7.22 9.72
CA ASP A 251 -26.89 6.27 8.79
C ASP A 251 -26.65 4.81 9.21
N LYS A 252 -25.54 4.53 9.89
CA LYS A 252 -25.12 3.20 10.39
C LYS A 252 -25.09 2.14 9.29
N VAL A 253 -24.64 2.55 8.10
CA VAL A 253 -24.57 1.67 6.92
C VAL A 253 -23.26 0.90 6.82
N VAL A 254 -22.30 1.19 7.69
CA VAL A 254 -21.01 0.50 7.71
C VAL A 254 -21.10 -0.75 8.57
N GLN A 255 -20.52 -1.85 8.06
CA GLN A 255 -20.45 -3.14 8.75
C GLN A 255 -19.91 -2.97 10.18
N PRO A 256 -20.61 -3.45 11.21
CA PRO A 256 -20.11 -3.44 12.58
C PRO A 256 -18.75 -4.12 12.70
N GLY A 257 -17.87 -3.55 13.55
CA GLY A 257 -16.52 -4.05 13.72
C GLY A 257 -15.53 -3.60 12.63
N SER A 258 -15.96 -2.93 11.57
CA SER A 258 -15.10 -2.47 10.46
C SER A 258 -13.86 -1.71 10.91
N LEU A 259 -13.93 -0.96 12.01
CA LEU A 259 -12.80 -0.17 12.54
C LEU A 259 -11.63 -1.00 13.08
N THR A 260 -11.78 -2.32 13.18
CA THR A 260 -10.72 -3.25 13.60
C THR A 260 -10.26 -4.18 12.48
N LEU A 261 -10.90 -4.14 11.31
CA LEU A 261 -10.62 -5.06 10.21
C LEU A 261 -9.45 -4.59 9.35
N SER A 262 -8.52 -5.48 9.09
CA SER A 262 -7.63 -5.38 7.93
C SER A 262 -8.40 -5.74 6.65
N THR A 263 -7.76 -5.57 5.49
CA THR A 263 -8.38 -6.02 4.22
C THR A 263 -8.66 -7.53 4.24
N ASN A 264 -7.76 -8.35 4.80
CA ASN A 264 -7.94 -9.80 4.87
C ASN A 264 -9.13 -10.20 5.76
N ASP A 265 -9.35 -9.48 6.86
CA ASP A 265 -10.47 -9.75 7.77
C ASP A 265 -11.80 -9.24 7.20
N ALA A 266 -11.76 -8.24 6.33
CA ALA A 266 -12.92 -7.68 5.66
C ALA A 266 -13.45 -8.59 4.53
N HIS A 267 -12.57 -9.22 3.75
CA HIS A 267 -12.98 -10.03 2.59
C HIS A 267 -14.08 -11.06 2.88
N PRO A 268 -13.99 -11.88 3.96
CA PRO A 268 -15.03 -12.86 4.29
C PRO A 268 -16.42 -12.27 4.53
N LEU A 269 -16.52 -11.00 4.94
CA LEU A 269 -17.81 -10.34 5.16
C LEU A 269 -18.52 -9.98 3.85
N PHE A 270 -17.75 -9.62 2.80
CA PHE A 270 -18.31 -9.46 1.47
C PHE A 270 -18.69 -10.83 0.86
N GLU A 271 -17.83 -11.82 1.04
CA GLU A 271 -18.03 -13.20 0.55
C GLU A 271 -19.28 -13.84 1.14
N SER A 272 -19.53 -13.64 2.44
CA SER A 272 -20.69 -14.20 3.15
C SER A 272 -21.97 -13.38 3.00
N GLY A 273 -21.95 -12.29 2.21
CA GLY A 273 -23.11 -11.44 2.01
C GLY A 273 -23.50 -10.63 3.27
N LYS A 274 -22.51 -10.20 4.08
CA LYS A 274 -22.80 -9.29 5.20
C LYS A 274 -22.69 -7.81 4.79
N SER A 275 -21.99 -7.52 3.68
CA SER A 275 -21.89 -6.16 3.16
C SER A 275 -21.98 -6.13 1.63
N GLY A 276 -22.59 -5.05 1.10
CA GLY A 276 -22.92 -4.94 -0.32
C GLY A 276 -21.98 -4.07 -1.16
N ILE A 277 -21.25 -3.14 -0.56
CA ILE A 277 -20.35 -2.20 -1.26
C ILE A 277 -18.98 -2.27 -0.62
N TYR A 278 -17.94 -2.40 -1.45
CA TYR A 278 -16.55 -2.49 -0.99
C TYR A 278 -15.59 -1.73 -1.92
N LEU A 279 -15.05 -0.61 -1.45
CA LEU A 279 -13.93 0.07 -2.12
C LEU A 279 -12.63 -0.65 -1.74
N THR A 280 -11.99 -1.31 -2.70
CA THR A 280 -10.77 -2.10 -2.47
C THR A 280 -9.96 -2.27 -3.77
N GLY A 281 -8.85 -3.00 -3.70
CA GLY A 281 -8.04 -3.30 -4.88
C GLY A 281 -8.66 -4.38 -5.78
N PRO A 282 -8.34 -4.38 -7.07
CA PRO A 282 -8.89 -5.32 -8.07
C PRO A 282 -8.39 -6.75 -7.89
N TYR A 283 -7.40 -6.97 -7.03
CA TYR A 283 -6.89 -8.31 -6.70
C TYR A 283 -7.95 -9.25 -6.13
N MET A 284 -9.11 -8.70 -5.73
CA MET A 284 -10.22 -9.50 -5.21
C MET A 284 -11.10 -10.10 -6.30
N ILE A 285 -11.01 -9.66 -7.56
CA ILE A 285 -11.88 -10.12 -8.65
C ILE A 285 -11.88 -11.66 -8.76
N GLY A 286 -10.71 -12.27 -8.91
CA GLY A 286 -10.64 -13.73 -9.06
C GLY A 286 -11.06 -14.53 -7.82
N ARG A 287 -10.84 -13.96 -6.63
CA ARG A 287 -11.28 -14.59 -5.37
C ARG A 287 -12.81 -14.51 -5.21
N PHE A 288 -13.40 -13.36 -5.48
CA PHE A 288 -14.84 -13.16 -5.37
C PHE A 288 -15.62 -13.89 -6.49
N ASP A 289 -15.02 -14.11 -7.65
CA ASP A 289 -15.61 -14.97 -8.68
C ASP A 289 -15.89 -16.38 -8.16
N LYS A 290 -14.99 -16.89 -7.31
CA LYS A 290 -15.12 -18.24 -6.71
C LYS A 290 -16.02 -18.28 -5.49
N SER A 291 -15.94 -17.26 -4.64
CA SER A 291 -16.62 -17.27 -3.34
C SER A 291 -18.01 -16.65 -3.38
N VAL A 292 -18.21 -15.58 -4.15
CA VAL A 292 -19.49 -14.89 -4.32
C VAL A 292 -20.24 -15.36 -5.56
N GLY A 293 -19.50 -15.54 -6.66
CA GLY A 293 -20.00 -15.84 -8.00
C GLY A 293 -19.87 -14.64 -8.93
N LYS A 294 -19.30 -14.86 -10.11
CA LYS A 294 -18.96 -13.82 -11.09
C LYS A 294 -20.15 -12.90 -11.46
N ASP A 295 -21.34 -13.48 -11.53
CA ASP A 295 -22.57 -12.77 -11.95
C ASP A 295 -23.27 -12.05 -10.79
N LYS A 296 -22.84 -12.25 -9.55
CA LYS A 296 -23.49 -11.70 -8.35
C LYS A 296 -22.90 -10.39 -7.87
N TYR A 297 -21.80 -9.95 -8.43
CA TYR A 297 -21.20 -8.66 -8.11
C TYR A 297 -20.69 -7.96 -9.38
N GLU A 298 -20.48 -6.69 -9.28
CA GLU A 298 -19.94 -5.86 -10.36
C GLU A 298 -18.76 -5.03 -9.86
N VAL A 299 -17.88 -4.66 -10.80
CA VAL A 299 -16.70 -3.81 -10.57
C VAL A 299 -16.93 -2.52 -11.35
N ILE A 300 -16.99 -1.41 -10.64
CA ILE A 300 -17.22 -0.09 -11.25
C ILE A 300 -16.08 0.89 -10.87
N ALA A 301 -15.93 1.93 -11.68
CA ALA A 301 -15.18 3.12 -11.24
C ALA A 301 -15.86 3.70 -9.99
N SER A 302 -15.08 4.35 -9.12
CA SER A 302 -15.65 4.96 -7.92
C SER A 302 -16.67 6.05 -8.30
N PRO A 303 -17.86 6.07 -7.67
CA PRO A 303 -18.81 7.17 -7.86
C PRO A 303 -18.18 8.53 -7.53
N ARG A 304 -18.53 9.55 -8.32
CA ARG A 304 -17.91 10.87 -8.23
C ARG A 304 -18.36 11.62 -6.97
N GLY A 305 -17.41 12.22 -6.29
CA GLY A 305 -17.68 13.29 -5.33
C GLY A 305 -17.67 14.68 -6.00
N PRO A 306 -17.80 15.75 -5.19
CA PRO A 306 -17.84 17.13 -5.68
C PRO A 306 -16.64 17.52 -6.56
N ALA A 307 -15.46 17.00 -6.29
CA ALA A 307 -14.21 17.32 -7.01
C ALA A 307 -13.78 16.25 -8.03
N GLY A 308 -14.52 15.16 -8.16
CA GLY A 308 -14.21 14.13 -9.16
C GLY A 308 -14.29 12.71 -8.63
N ALA A 309 -13.63 11.78 -9.32
CA ALA A 309 -13.64 10.35 -9.02
C ALA A 309 -12.24 9.82 -8.62
N THR A 310 -11.34 10.69 -8.18
CA THR A 310 -9.97 10.33 -7.82
C THR A 310 -9.95 9.22 -6.78
N VAL A 311 -9.17 8.17 -7.04
CA VAL A 311 -8.98 7.05 -6.13
C VAL A 311 -7.50 6.80 -5.87
N LEU A 312 -7.20 6.12 -4.79
CA LEU A 312 -5.83 5.71 -4.52
C LEU A 312 -5.34 4.75 -5.61
N GLY A 313 -4.22 5.17 -6.24
CA GLY A 313 -3.42 4.36 -7.14
C GLY A 313 -2.11 4.00 -6.46
N GLU A 314 -1.81 2.73 -6.45
CA GLU A 314 -0.59 2.21 -5.82
C GLU A 314 -0.07 1.01 -6.60
N GLY A 315 0.90 0.32 -6.04
CA GLY A 315 1.45 -0.88 -6.64
C GLY A 315 2.38 -1.61 -5.70
N GLU A 316 3.16 -2.49 -6.27
CA GLU A 316 4.26 -3.15 -5.60
C GLU A 316 5.55 -2.87 -6.38
N ASP A 317 6.60 -2.59 -5.64
CA ASP A 317 7.95 -2.41 -6.18
C ASP A 317 8.87 -3.53 -5.70
N ILE A 318 9.88 -3.79 -6.51
CA ILE A 318 11.02 -4.66 -6.19
C ILE A 318 12.10 -3.76 -5.59
N TYR A 319 12.39 -3.96 -4.31
CA TYR A 319 13.45 -3.24 -3.60
C TYR A 319 14.70 -4.10 -3.55
N LEU A 320 15.81 -3.59 -4.11
CA LEU A 320 17.13 -4.19 -4.03
C LEU A 320 17.74 -3.76 -2.70
N MET A 321 17.78 -4.69 -1.72
CA MET A 321 18.13 -4.32 -0.36
C MET A 321 19.64 -4.07 -0.22
N ALA A 322 19.96 -3.03 0.55
CA ALA A 322 21.33 -2.62 0.81
C ALA A 322 22.11 -3.69 1.58
N GLY A 323 23.41 -3.79 1.32
CA GLY A 323 24.30 -4.72 2.00
C GLY A 323 24.24 -6.16 1.48
N SER A 324 23.51 -6.45 0.40
CA SER A 324 23.59 -7.76 -0.26
C SER A 324 24.93 -7.97 -0.94
N ALA A 325 25.51 -9.16 -0.78
CA ALA A 325 26.70 -9.59 -1.54
C ALA A 325 26.36 -10.09 -2.96
N LYS A 326 25.04 -10.14 -3.32
CA LYS A 326 24.53 -10.74 -4.56
C LYS A 326 23.89 -9.68 -5.48
N THR A 327 24.51 -8.51 -5.60
CA THR A 327 23.96 -7.37 -6.37
C THR A 327 23.67 -7.71 -7.83
N ALA A 328 24.48 -8.56 -8.46
CA ALA A 328 24.23 -9.02 -9.82
C ALA A 328 22.97 -9.91 -9.92
N ASP A 329 22.72 -10.77 -8.94
CA ASP A 329 21.56 -11.65 -8.93
C ASP A 329 20.27 -10.89 -8.53
N GLN A 330 20.37 -9.90 -7.61
CA GLN A 330 19.27 -8.95 -7.35
C GLN A 330 18.82 -8.28 -8.66
N LYS A 331 19.78 -7.76 -9.42
CA LYS A 331 19.54 -7.09 -10.71
C LYS A 331 18.88 -8.05 -11.70
N LYS A 332 19.43 -9.26 -11.90
CA LYS A 332 18.86 -10.26 -12.80
C LYS A 332 17.41 -10.62 -12.43
N LEU A 333 17.10 -10.74 -11.11
CA LEU A 333 15.73 -11.01 -10.68
C LEU A 333 14.80 -9.84 -11.02
N ALA A 334 15.21 -8.60 -10.75
CA ALA A 334 14.42 -7.43 -11.09
C ALA A 334 14.16 -7.34 -12.61
N GLU A 335 15.18 -7.54 -13.43
CA GLU A 335 15.08 -7.59 -14.90
C GLU A 335 14.13 -8.68 -15.39
N TYR A 336 14.16 -9.87 -14.78
CA TYR A 336 13.25 -10.95 -15.12
C TYR A 336 11.81 -10.61 -14.75
N LEU A 337 11.57 -10.07 -13.57
CA LEU A 337 10.22 -9.78 -13.05
C LEU A 337 9.48 -8.71 -13.87
N ILE A 338 10.19 -7.85 -14.57
CA ILE A 338 9.61 -6.84 -15.48
C ILE A 338 9.43 -7.33 -16.92
N THR A 339 9.83 -8.56 -17.25
CA THR A 339 9.58 -9.14 -18.59
C THR A 339 8.09 -9.39 -18.84
N PRO A 340 7.64 -9.34 -20.11
CA PRO A 340 6.25 -9.69 -20.45
C PRO A 340 5.82 -11.05 -19.91
N GLU A 341 6.70 -12.04 -19.95
CA GLU A 341 6.40 -13.39 -19.46
C GLU A 341 6.12 -13.42 -17.95
N ALA A 342 7.01 -12.83 -17.12
CA ALA A 342 6.84 -12.80 -15.68
C ALA A 342 5.60 -11.96 -15.28
N GLN A 343 5.36 -10.86 -15.99
CA GLN A 343 4.18 -10.02 -15.80
C GLN A 343 2.89 -10.77 -16.09
N GLN A 344 2.80 -11.46 -17.22
CA GLN A 344 1.64 -12.29 -17.57
C GLN A 344 1.45 -13.47 -16.60
N ALA A 345 2.53 -14.10 -16.14
CA ALA A 345 2.46 -15.14 -15.12
C ALA A 345 1.89 -14.62 -13.80
N GLY A 346 2.28 -13.41 -13.40
CA GLY A 346 1.76 -12.72 -12.21
C GLY A 346 0.30 -12.32 -12.35
N MET A 347 -0.13 -11.87 -13.54
CA MET A 347 -1.53 -11.54 -13.85
C MET A 347 -2.45 -12.77 -13.83
N LYS A 348 -1.97 -13.92 -14.30
CA LYS A 348 -2.72 -15.19 -14.30
C LYS A 348 -2.72 -15.91 -12.96
N GLY A 349 -2.30 -15.24 -11.89
CA GLY A 349 -2.31 -15.79 -10.54
C GLY A 349 -3.71 -16.11 -10.05
N ASP A 350 -3.90 -17.36 -9.58
CA ASP A 350 -5.19 -17.88 -9.14
C ASP A 350 -5.12 -18.32 -7.66
N PRO A 351 -6.05 -17.88 -6.79
CA PRO A 351 -7.21 -17.02 -7.06
C PRO A 351 -6.92 -15.51 -7.05
N GLN A 352 -5.70 -15.08 -6.75
CA GLN A 352 -5.31 -13.68 -6.65
C GLN A 352 -4.07 -13.39 -7.49
N PRO A 353 -4.12 -12.45 -8.44
CA PRO A 353 -2.95 -12.03 -9.19
C PRO A 353 -1.95 -11.29 -8.29
N VAL A 354 -0.65 -11.49 -8.51
CA VAL A 354 0.43 -10.70 -7.91
C VAL A 354 0.78 -9.49 -8.78
N VAL A 355 0.54 -9.57 -10.08
CA VAL A 355 0.54 -8.43 -11.00
C VAL A 355 -0.91 -8.11 -11.33
N ARG A 356 -1.40 -6.96 -10.87
CA ARG A 356 -2.81 -6.55 -11.11
C ARG A 356 -2.93 -5.87 -12.46
N LEU A 357 -2.16 -4.80 -12.66
CA LEU A 357 -1.94 -4.21 -13.97
C LEU A 357 -0.43 -4.30 -14.25
N PRO A 358 -0.05 -4.70 -15.47
CA PRO A 358 1.35 -4.85 -15.81
C PRO A 358 2.04 -3.50 -15.89
N VAL A 359 3.28 -3.47 -15.45
CA VAL A 359 4.15 -2.30 -15.62
C VAL A 359 4.80 -2.29 -17.00
N ASN A 360 4.90 -3.44 -17.67
CA ASN A 360 5.47 -3.57 -19.00
C ASN A 360 4.43 -3.25 -20.08
N LYS A 361 4.71 -2.23 -20.91
CA LYS A 361 3.82 -1.73 -21.96
C LYS A 361 3.50 -2.73 -23.08
N ASN A 362 4.30 -3.80 -23.18
CA ASN A 362 4.11 -4.85 -24.20
C ASN A 362 3.15 -5.96 -23.73
N VAL A 363 2.56 -5.83 -22.53
CA VAL A 363 1.56 -6.78 -22.01
C VAL A 363 0.16 -6.20 -22.15
N ASP A 364 -0.66 -6.87 -22.94
CA ASP A 364 -2.08 -6.49 -23.12
C ASP A 364 -2.91 -7.02 -21.94
N VAL A 365 -3.52 -6.10 -21.20
CA VAL A 365 -4.38 -6.41 -20.04
C VAL A 365 -5.60 -7.20 -20.46
N ASN A 366 -6.28 -6.77 -21.53
CA ASN A 366 -7.53 -7.38 -21.97
C ASN A 366 -7.31 -8.77 -22.52
N ALA A 367 -6.27 -8.96 -23.33
CA ALA A 367 -5.92 -10.29 -23.87
C ALA A 367 -5.45 -11.25 -22.78
N THR A 368 -4.76 -10.73 -21.72
CA THR A 368 -4.22 -11.58 -20.66
C THR A 368 -5.30 -12.04 -19.69
N TYR A 369 -6.19 -11.15 -19.23
CA TYR A 369 -7.27 -11.50 -18.30
C TYR A 369 -8.50 -12.07 -18.99
N ASN A 370 -8.78 -11.66 -20.22
CA ASN A 370 -10.00 -12.03 -20.96
C ASN A 370 -11.30 -11.75 -20.16
N ASP A 371 -11.30 -10.62 -19.42
CA ASP A 371 -12.41 -10.22 -18.57
C ASP A 371 -12.56 -8.68 -18.65
N PRO A 372 -13.72 -8.17 -19.10
CA PRO A 372 -13.92 -6.73 -19.32
C PRO A 372 -13.83 -5.87 -18.06
N ARG A 373 -14.00 -6.46 -16.87
CA ARG A 373 -13.83 -5.75 -15.59
C ARG A 373 -12.41 -5.20 -15.43
N TRP A 374 -11.41 -5.87 -15.99
CA TRP A 374 -10.03 -5.39 -15.98
C TRP A 374 -9.79 -4.21 -16.92
N ALA A 375 -10.61 -4.04 -17.96
CA ALA A 375 -10.61 -2.81 -18.75
C ALA A 375 -11.09 -1.61 -17.92
N THR A 376 -12.11 -1.81 -17.06
CA THR A 376 -12.52 -0.79 -16.08
C THR A 376 -11.38 -0.43 -15.13
N VAL A 377 -10.71 -1.44 -14.54
CA VAL A 377 -9.55 -1.23 -13.64
C VAL A 377 -8.44 -0.43 -14.34
N ALA A 378 -8.08 -0.81 -15.56
CA ALA A 378 -7.04 -0.12 -16.34
C ALA A 378 -7.46 1.32 -16.69
N GLY A 379 -8.72 1.54 -17.02
CA GLY A 379 -9.29 2.87 -17.26
C GLY A 379 -9.18 3.76 -16.03
N VAL A 380 -9.62 3.27 -14.87
CA VAL A 380 -9.52 3.97 -13.58
C VAL A 380 -8.06 4.29 -13.25
N TYR A 381 -7.14 3.32 -13.39
CA TYR A 381 -5.71 3.58 -13.14
C TYR A 381 -5.17 4.68 -14.05
N LYS A 382 -5.59 4.71 -15.31
CA LYS A 382 -5.12 5.70 -16.28
C LYS A 382 -5.62 7.12 -15.98
N SER A 383 -6.89 7.28 -15.60
CA SER A 383 -7.56 8.58 -15.52
C SER A 383 -7.81 9.10 -14.11
N GLU A 384 -8.03 8.21 -13.13
CA GLU A 384 -8.53 8.58 -11.80
C GLU A 384 -7.52 8.26 -10.67
N ALA A 385 -6.53 7.39 -10.92
CA ALA A 385 -5.62 6.96 -9.88
C ALA A 385 -4.62 8.05 -9.47
N ARG A 386 -4.43 8.24 -8.18
CA ARG A 386 -3.45 9.15 -7.57
C ARG A 386 -2.67 8.41 -6.48
N PRO A 387 -1.32 8.45 -6.47
CA PRO A 387 -0.54 7.92 -5.35
C PRO A 387 -0.63 8.84 -4.13
N PHE A 388 -0.20 8.33 -2.98
CA PHE A 388 0.08 9.19 -1.83
C PHE A 388 1.22 10.18 -2.15
N PRO A 389 1.26 11.34 -1.44
CA PRO A 389 2.31 12.34 -1.65
C PRO A 389 3.72 11.79 -1.45
N SER A 390 4.64 12.18 -2.33
CA SER A 390 6.05 11.74 -2.32
C SER A 390 6.89 12.51 -1.28
N VAL A 391 6.43 12.60 -0.02
CA VAL A 391 7.24 13.11 1.10
C VAL A 391 8.35 12.11 1.44
N PRO A 392 9.43 12.53 2.11
CA PRO A 392 10.53 11.63 2.46
C PRO A 392 10.11 10.33 3.16
N ASN A 393 9.06 10.37 4.00
CA ASN A 393 8.41 9.18 4.55
C ASN A 393 6.93 9.45 4.84
N PHE A 394 6.02 8.87 4.06
CA PHE A 394 4.58 9.06 4.24
C PHE A 394 3.97 8.22 5.39
N THR A 395 4.66 7.20 5.88
CA THR A 395 4.14 6.28 6.91
C THR A 395 3.58 7.00 8.16
N PRO A 396 4.26 7.97 8.79
CA PRO A 396 3.71 8.64 9.97
C PRO A 396 2.47 9.50 9.67
N PHE A 397 2.35 10.06 8.48
CA PHE A 397 1.15 10.81 8.06
C PHE A 397 -0.04 9.89 7.92
N ARG A 398 0.14 8.78 7.21
CA ARG A 398 -0.86 7.74 7.03
C ARG A 398 -1.32 7.15 8.37
N GLN A 399 -0.39 6.87 9.27
CA GLN A 399 -0.69 6.31 10.59
C GLN A 399 -1.49 7.28 11.46
N LYS A 400 -1.05 8.53 11.61
CA LYS A 400 -1.75 9.55 12.40
C LYS A 400 -3.15 9.84 11.85
N THR A 401 -3.29 9.94 10.53
CA THR A 401 -4.58 10.12 9.87
C THR A 401 -5.51 8.94 10.17
N SER A 402 -5.03 7.70 10.07
CA SER A 402 -5.80 6.50 10.41
C SER A 402 -6.28 6.49 11.86
N GLU A 403 -5.40 6.79 12.81
CA GLU A 403 -5.71 6.84 14.23
C GLU A 403 -6.79 7.88 14.54
N THR A 404 -6.67 9.07 13.96
CA THR A 404 -7.64 10.15 14.18
C THR A 404 -8.99 9.81 13.56
N LEU A 405 -9.04 9.37 12.31
CA LEU A 405 -10.29 8.98 11.65
C LEU A 405 -10.97 7.80 12.36
N ASN A 406 -10.21 6.79 12.79
CA ASN A 406 -10.71 5.67 13.56
C ASN A 406 -11.36 6.16 14.88
N SER A 407 -10.71 7.08 15.58
CA SER A 407 -11.25 7.70 16.80
C SER A 407 -12.53 8.49 16.54
N ILE A 408 -12.58 9.28 15.45
CA ILE A 408 -13.79 10.03 15.05
C ILE A 408 -14.95 9.08 14.78
N PHE A 409 -14.73 8.04 13.98
CA PHE A 409 -15.80 7.11 13.60
C PHE A 409 -16.21 6.17 14.74
N ALA A 410 -15.34 5.92 15.72
CA ALA A 410 -15.65 5.14 16.90
C ALA A 410 -16.43 5.95 17.96
N LYS A 411 -16.05 7.21 18.16
CA LYS A 411 -16.64 8.08 19.20
C LYS A 411 -17.87 8.83 18.72
N CYS A 412 -18.01 9.03 17.41
CA CYS A 412 -19.11 9.75 16.79
C CYS A 412 -19.35 11.14 17.41
N PRO A 413 -18.37 12.05 17.46
CA PRO A 413 -18.57 13.40 17.95
C PRO A 413 -19.62 14.15 17.11
N ALA A 414 -20.19 15.22 17.65
CA ALA A 414 -21.19 16.04 16.94
C ALA A 414 -20.60 16.69 15.68
N ASP A 415 -19.34 17.12 15.75
CA ASP A 415 -18.50 17.49 14.62
C ASP A 415 -17.05 17.06 14.89
N SER A 416 -16.22 16.95 13.84
CA SER A 416 -14.85 16.46 13.93
C SER A 416 -13.79 17.57 13.79
N SER A 417 -14.19 18.84 13.80
CA SER A 417 -13.30 19.95 13.50
C SER A 417 -12.11 20.06 14.48
N ALA A 418 -12.36 19.79 15.77
CA ALA A 418 -11.31 19.86 16.79
C ALA A 418 -10.26 18.74 16.61
N GLU A 419 -10.71 17.52 16.32
CA GLU A 419 -9.85 16.37 16.06
C GLU A 419 -9.03 16.58 14.78
N LEU A 420 -9.65 17.11 13.71
CA LEU A 420 -8.95 17.40 12.44
C LEU A 420 -7.93 18.49 12.59
N LYS A 421 -8.22 19.55 13.37
CA LYS A 421 -7.23 20.58 13.69
C LYS A 421 -6.05 20.02 14.47
N SER A 422 -6.31 19.20 15.49
CA SER A 422 -5.24 18.52 16.24
C SER A 422 -4.38 17.61 15.36
N LEU A 423 -5.02 16.90 14.43
CA LEU A 423 -4.33 16.11 13.43
C LEU A 423 -3.46 17.00 12.53
N ALA A 424 -4.01 18.10 12.01
CA ALA A 424 -3.27 19.01 11.15
C ALA A 424 -2.01 19.56 11.84
N ASP A 425 -2.11 19.97 13.12
CA ASP A 425 -0.95 20.41 13.91
C ASP A 425 0.10 19.29 14.05
N ALA A 426 -0.33 18.04 14.26
CA ALA A 426 0.58 16.88 14.35
C ALA A 426 1.25 16.57 13.01
N LEU A 427 0.53 16.68 11.88
CA LEU A 427 1.08 16.47 10.54
C LEU A 427 2.04 17.60 10.14
N LYS A 428 1.75 18.86 10.51
CA LYS A 428 2.64 19.98 10.29
C LYS A 428 3.98 19.78 10.99
N LYS A 429 3.94 19.38 12.26
CA LYS A 429 5.16 19.05 13.01
C LYS A 429 5.95 17.90 12.35
N GLU A 430 5.26 16.92 11.77
CA GLU A 430 5.93 15.83 11.06
C GLU A 430 6.58 16.29 9.74
N LEU A 431 5.94 17.22 8.99
CA LEU A 431 6.55 17.86 7.82
C LEU A 431 7.82 18.62 8.20
N GLU A 432 7.81 19.37 9.31
CA GLU A 432 8.97 20.07 9.85
C GLU A 432 10.11 19.08 10.19
N ASN A 433 9.80 17.99 10.90
CA ASN A 433 10.76 16.92 11.25
C ASN A 433 11.41 16.30 10.01
N GLN A 434 10.67 16.20 8.92
CA GLN A 434 11.16 15.68 7.65
C GLN A 434 11.79 16.73 6.74
N LYS A 435 11.81 18.02 7.16
CA LYS A 435 12.27 19.16 6.36
C LYS A 435 11.52 19.33 5.03
N ALA A 436 10.27 18.86 5.00
CA ALA A 436 9.37 18.88 3.85
C ALA A 436 8.26 19.93 3.96
N SER A 437 8.23 20.72 5.04
CA SER A 437 7.30 21.84 5.22
C SER A 437 7.61 22.97 4.24
N GLN A 438 6.57 23.68 3.78
CA GLN A 438 6.65 24.93 3.05
C GLN A 438 7.50 25.96 3.81
#